data_c026364d6db8c253368cf9eb6258ab4e
#
_entry.id   c026364d6db8c253368cf9eb6258ab4e
#
_cell.length_a   1.000
_cell.length_b   1.000
_cell.length_c   1.000
_cell.angle_alpha   90.00
_cell.angle_beta   90.00
_cell.angle_gamma   90.00
#
_symmetry.space_group_name_H-M   'P 1'
#
loop_
_entity.id
_entity.type
_entity.pdbx_description
1 polymer ?
#
loop_
_entity_poly.entity_id
_entity_poly.type
_entity_poly.pdbx_seq_one_letter_code
_entity_poly.pdbx_strand_id
1 'polypeptide(L)'
;KQVSFSRAGKTTIERIACANSGDHPLKLNALLLPSCLKFHTEPAVLAPGQEGDLVITLDKAKLPSFHTEEKHLSLIIDGVIGKPSEKTIEVIIKN
;
A
#
# COMPACT_ATOMS: atom_id res chain seq x y z
N LYS A 1 1.58 7.44 6.52
CA LYS A 1 1.25 7.63 5.11
C LYS A 1 -0.23 7.40 4.85
N GLN A 2 -0.75 8.14 3.91
CA GLN A 2 -2.17 8.12 3.59
C GLN A 2 -2.34 8.20 2.08
N VAL A 3 -3.22 7.38 1.54
CA VAL A 3 -3.61 7.45 0.13
C VAL A 3 -5.13 7.52 0.04
N SER A 4 -5.64 8.12 -1.02
CA SER A 4 -7.08 8.27 -1.24
C SER A 4 -7.48 7.78 -2.61
N PHE A 5 -8.61 7.11 -2.67
CA PHE A 5 -9.29 6.73 -3.91
C PHE A 5 -10.69 7.28 -3.88
N SER A 6 -11.29 7.44 -5.05
CA SER A 6 -12.70 7.81 -5.18
C SER A 6 -13.46 6.70 -5.88
N ARG A 7 -14.61 6.33 -5.33
CA ARG A 7 -15.46 5.29 -5.95
C ARG A 7 -15.83 5.66 -7.39
N ALA A 8 -16.13 6.93 -7.62
CA ALA A 8 -16.51 7.44 -8.94
C ALA A 8 -15.30 7.83 -9.80
N GLY A 9 -14.10 7.84 -9.21
CA GLY A 9 -12.88 8.24 -9.92
C GLY A 9 -12.38 7.17 -10.87
N LYS A 10 -11.54 7.58 -11.80
CA LYS A 10 -10.92 6.67 -12.77
C LYS A 10 -9.61 6.09 -12.25
N THR A 11 -8.99 6.74 -11.26
CA THR A 11 -7.71 6.32 -10.70
C THR A 11 -7.92 5.13 -9.77
N THR A 12 -7.27 4.02 -10.07
CA THR A 12 -7.31 2.81 -9.24
C THR A 12 -5.94 2.40 -8.74
N ILE A 13 -4.90 3.15 -9.06
CA ILE A 13 -3.52 2.87 -8.66
C ILE A 13 -2.93 4.12 -8.02
N GLU A 14 -2.39 3.96 -6.81
CA GLU A 14 -1.64 5.00 -6.12
C GLU A 14 -0.24 4.48 -5.80
N ARG A 15 0.75 5.37 -5.92
CA ARG A 15 2.15 5.05 -5.68
C ARG A 15 2.68 5.90 -4.53
N ILE A 16 3.46 5.27 -3.66
CA ILE A 16 4.14 5.95 -2.56
C ILE A 16 5.63 5.67 -2.72
N ALA A 17 6.42 6.73 -2.81
CA ALA A 17 7.87 6.60 -2.88
C ALA A 17 8.41 5.95 -1.59
N CYS A 18 9.34 5.04 -1.75
CA CYS A 18 9.99 4.37 -0.63
C CYS A 18 11.48 4.19 -0.92
N ALA A 19 12.25 3.93 0.12
CA ALA A 19 13.69 3.69 -0.01
C ALA A 19 14.13 2.70 1.05
N ASN A 20 15.13 1.90 0.70
CA ASN A 20 15.79 1.03 1.67
C ASN A 20 16.99 1.77 2.26
N SER A 21 16.83 2.30 3.46
CA SER A 21 17.89 3.01 4.18
C SER A 21 18.78 2.08 5.00
N GLY A 22 18.49 0.78 5.01
CA GLY A 22 19.29 -0.22 5.70
C GLY A 22 20.47 -0.71 4.88
N ASP A 23 21.18 -1.68 5.42
CA ASP A 23 22.37 -2.28 4.81
C ASP A 23 22.13 -3.70 4.27
N HIS A 24 20.88 -4.15 4.26
CA HIS A 24 20.46 -5.45 3.74
C HIS A 24 19.36 -5.28 2.71
N PRO A 25 19.19 -6.21 1.76
CA PRO A 25 18.05 -6.19 0.86
C PRO A 25 16.73 -6.18 1.63
N LEU A 26 15.74 -5.46 1.11
CA LEU A 26 14.44 -5.31 1.75
C LEU A 26 13.33 -5.77 0.82
N LYS A 27 12.53 -6.72 1.29
CA LYS A 27 11.30 -7.13 0.64
C LYS A 27 10.15 -6.82 1.57
N LEU A 28 9.20 -6.01 1.11
CA LEU A 28 8.03 -5.66 1.89
C LEU A 28 6.91 -6.66 1.63
N ASN A 29 6.17 -6.95 2.68
CA ASN A 29 5.05 -7.89 2.62
C ASN A 29 3.86 -7.29 3.36
N ALA A 30 2.65 -7.63 2.91
CA ALA A 30 1.44 -7.16 3.57
C ALA A 30 1.09 -8.10 4.72
N LEU A 31 0.99 -7.56 5.93
CA LEU A 31 0.50 -8.29 7.11
C LEU A 31 -1.02 -8.19 7.22
N LEU A 32 -1.58 -7.05 6.81
CA LEU A 32 -3.02 -6.84 6.73
C LEU A 32 -3.30 -6.18 5.39
N LEU A 33 -4.11 -6.84 4.56
CA LEU A 33 -4.46 -6.35 3.24
C LEU A 33 -5.96 -6.52 3.04
N PRO A 34 -6.74 -5.42 3.02
CA PRO A 34 -8.17 -5.50 2.72
C PRO A 34 -8.42 -6.15 1.37
N SER A 35 -9.52 -6.90 1.26
CA SER A 35 -9.81 -7.72 0.06
C SER A 35 -9.97 -6.90 -1.21
N CYS A 36 -10.34 -5.62 -1.10
CA CYS A 36 -10.49 -4.73 -2.26
C CYS A 36 -9.18 -4.05 -2.68
N LEU A 37 -8.08 -4.31 -1.97
CA LEU A 37 -6.78 -3.72 -2.26
C LEU A 37 -5.77 -4.77 -2.71
N LYS A 38 -4.86 -4.35 -3.59
CA LYS A 38 -3.68 -5.13 -3.97
C LYS A 38 -2.45 -4.28 -3.68
N PHE A 39 -1.36 -4.95 -3.36
CA PHE A 39 -0.12 -4.28 -2.98
C PHE A 39 1.07 -5.00 -3.58
N HIS A 40 2.01 -4.24 -4.15
CA HIS A 40 3.32 -4.74 -4.53
C HIS A 40 4.33 -3.60 -4.50
N THR A 41 5.60 -3.94 -4.59
CA THR A 41 6.69 -2.96 -4.69
C THR A 41 7.36 -3.05 -6.05
N GLU A 42 7.87 -1.92 -6.51
CA GLU A 42 8.65 -1.84 -7.74
C GLU A 42 9.98 -1.15 -7.42
N PRO A 43 11.12 -1.88 -7.47
CA PRO A 43 11.27 -3.31 -7.73
C PRO A 43 10.80 -4.18 -6.57
N ALA A 44 10.61 -5.48 -6.82
CA ALA A 44 10.09 -6.40 -5.81
C ALA A 44 10.99 -6.50 -4.57
N VAL A 45 12.30 -6.37 -4.75
CA VAL A 45 13.29 -6.32 -3.67
C VAL A 45 14.11 -5.05 -3.83
N LEU A 46 14.21 -4.26 -2.76
CA LEU A 46 15.02 -3.04 -2.74
C LEU A 46 16.41 -3.37 -2.19
N ALA A 47 17.44 -3.13 -2.99
CA ALA A 47 18.82 -3.22 -2.53
C ALA A 47 19.13 -2.10 -1.53
N PRO A 48 20.17 -2.24 -0.68
CA PRO A 48 20.56 -1.17 0.21
C PRO A 48 20.78 0.15 -0.54
N GLY A 49 20.15 1.22 -0.04
CA GLY A 49 20.21 2.54 -0.67
C GLY A 49 19.32 2.73 -1.89
N GLN A 50 18.60 1.72 -2.32
CA GLN A 50 17.76 1.80 -3.51
C GLN A 50 16.42 2.47 -3.20
N GLU A 51 15.96 3.28 -4.13
CA GLU A 51 14.63 3.87 -4.11
C GLU A 51 13.69 3.06 -4.99
N GLY A 52 12.40 3.11 -4.66
CA GLY A 52 11.36 2.43 -5.40
C GLY A 52 9.99 2.96 -5.04
N ASP A 53 8.96 2.23 -5.44
CA ASP A 53 7.57 2.59 -5.18
C ASP A 53 6.82 1.47 -4.49
N LEU A 54 5.96 1.85 -3.54
CA LEU A 54 4.86 1.02 -3.06
C LEU A 54 3.68 1.27 -3.97
N VAL A 55 3.15 0.22 -4.59
CA VAL A 55 2.03 0.35 -5.52
C VAL A 55 0.79 -0.27 -4.88
N ILE A 56 -0.24 0.54 -4.70
CA ILE A 56 -1.51 0.13 -4.11
C ILE A 56 -2.58 0.23 -5.17
N THR A 57 -3.28 -0.87 -5.42
CA THR A 57 -4.32 -0.94 -6.44
C THR A 57 -5.66 -1.22 -5.78
N LEU A 58 -6.68 -0.44 -6.15
CA LEU A 58 -8.04 -0.63 -5.71
C LEU A 58 -8.80 -1.47 -6.72
N ASP A 59 -9.36 -2.59 -6.28
CA ASP A 59 -10.28 -3.40 -7.07
C ASP A 59 -11.71 -3.01 -6.71
N LYS A 60 -12.31 -2.16 -7.52
CA LYS A 60 -13.66 -1.62 -7.26
C LYS A 60 -14.72 -2.70 -7.26
N ALA A 61 -14.50 -3.80 -7.97
CA ALA A 61 -15.45 -4.92 -7.99
C ALA A 61 -15.58 -5.59 -6.61
N LYS A 62 -14.54 -5.51 -5.79
CA LYS A 62 -14.52 -6.08 -4.45
C LYS A 62 -14.80 -5.04 -3.36
N LEU A 63 -15.03 -3.79 -3.73
CA LEU A 63 -15.31 -2.72 -2.79
C LEU A 63 -16.74 -2.82 -2.30
N PRO A 64 -16.96 -3.01 -0.97
CA PRO A 64 -18.32 -3.09 -0.45
C PRO A 64 -19.05 -1.75 -0.51
N SER A 65 -20.38 -1.80 -0.50
CA SER A 65 -21.18 -0.60 -0.39
C SER A 65 -21.08 -0.04 1.03
N PHE A 66 -21.05 1.28 1.15
CA PHE A 66 -21.11 1.96 2.43
C PHE A 66 -21.87 3.28 2.26
N HIS A 67 -22.46 3.76 3.35
CA HIS A 67 -23.35 4.92 3.32
C HIS A 67 -22.72 6.20 3.85
N THR A 68 -21.48 6.14 4.31
CA THR A 68 -20.72 7.30 4.76
C THR A 68 -20.07 7.99 3.57
N GLU A 69 -19.61 9.23 3.76
CA GLU A 69 -18.90 9.95 2.70
C GLU A 69 -17.58 9.30 2.33
N GLU A 70 -16.93 8.66 3.30
CA GLU A 70 -15.66 7.98 3.07
C GLU A 70 -15.53 6.76 3.97
N LYS A 71 -14.72 5.81 3.54
CA LYS A 71 -14.37 4.62 4.30
C LYS A 71 -12.88 4.58 4.49
N HIS A 72 -12.45 4.33 5.73
CA HIS A 72 -11.04 4.22 6.10
C HIS A 72 -10.64 2.75 6.21
N LEU A 73 -9.58 2.39 5.53
CA LEU A 73 -9.02 1.03 5.56
C LEU A 73 -7.55 1.13 5.97
N SER A 74 -7.06 0.10 6.63
CA SER A 74 -5.65 0.03 7.02
C SER A 74 -4.94 -1.04 6.22
N LEU A 75 -3.79 -0.69 5.66
CA LEU A 75 -2.85 -1.60 5.06
C LEU A 75 -1.62 -1.63 5.96
N ILE A 76 -1.29 -2.79 6.48
CA ILE A 76 -0.11 -2.96 7.35
C ILE A 76 0.92 -3.76 6.59
N ILE A 77 2.13 -3.21 6.48
CA ILE A 77 3.24 -3.83 5.76
C ILE A 77 4.42 -4.03 6.71
N ASP A 78 5.22 -5.03 6.42
CA ASP A 78 6.44 -5.32 7.17
C ASP A 78 7.54 -5.77 6.22
N GLY A 79 8.79 -5.59 6.64
CA GLY A 79 9.94 -6.08 5.91
C GLY A 79 10.16 -7.56 6.16
N VAL A 80 10.28 -8.34 5.08
CA VAL A 80 10.53 -9.78 5.15
C VAL A 80 12.03 -10.07 5.19
N ILE A 81 12.81 -9.23 4.49
CA ILE A 81 14.27 -9.33 4.45
C ILE A 81 14.82 -8.04 5.02
N GLY A 82 15.80 -8.15 5.91
CA GLY A 82 16.42 -7.03 6.56
C GLY A 82 15.80 -6.78 7.93
N LYS A 83 15.90 -5.55 8.42
CA LYS A 83 15.41 -5.19 9.75
C LYS A 83 13.89 -5.07 9.73
N PRO A 84 13.16 -5.83 10.56
CA PRO A 84 11.71 -5.72 10.61
C PRO A 84 11.27 -4.32 10.99
N SER A 85 10.33 -3.76 10.26
CA SER A 85 9.69 -2.51 10.62
C SER A 85 8.27 -2.53 10.09
N GLU A 86 7.31 -2.56 11.02
CA GLU A 86 5.90 -2.52 10.69
C GLU A 86 5.47 -1.09 10.42
N LYS A 87 4.73 -0.87 9.33
CA LYS A 87 4.19 0.43 8.98
C LYS A 87 2.73 0.29 8.58
N THR A 88 1.93 1.27 8.99
CA THR A 88 0.52 1.34 8.63
C THR A 88 0.32 2.41 7.57
N ILE A 89 -0.39 2.05 6.51
CA ILE A 89 -0.81 2.99 5.48
C ILE A 89 -2.32 3.09 5.58
N GLU A 90 -2.82 4.30 5.77
CA GLU A 90 -4.25 4.54 5.79
C GLU A 90 -4.74 4.76 4.37
N VAL A 91 -5.75 4.00 3.97
CA VAL A 91 -6.38 4.11 2.66
C VAL A 91 -7.79 4.64 2.85
N ILE A 92 -8.07 5.79 2.26
CA ILE A 92 -9.38 6.44 2.33
C ILE A 92 -10.07 6.28 1.00
N ILE A 93 -11.31 5.76 1.03
CA ILE A 93 -12.11 5.60 -0.17
C ILE A 93 -13.31 6.54 -0.05
N LYS A 94 -13.38 7.50 -0.93
CA LYS A 94 -14.47 8.48 -0.98
C LYS A 94 -15.61 7.95 -1.84
N ASN A 95 -16.80 8.16 -1.34
CA ASN A 95 -18.02 7.72 -2.02
C ASN A 95 -18.40 8.67 -3.17
#